data_a57275008506fddf9ca46e9bc50976e1
#
_entry.id   a57275008506fddf9ca46e9bc50976e1
#
_cell.length_a   1.000
_cell.length_b   1.000
_cell.length_c   1.000
_cell.angle_alpha   90.00
_cell.angle_beta   90.00
_cell.angle_gamma   90.00
#
_symmetry.space_group_name_H-M   'P 1'
#
loop_
_entity.id
_entity.type
_entity.pdbx_description
1 polymer ?
#
loop_
_entity_poly.entity_id
_entity_poly.type
_entity_poly.pdbx_seq_one_letter_code
_entity_poly.pdbx_strand_id
1 'polypeptide(L)'
;MSISNARLAWFRLKCPYPYKSPQYKQAYAQLNNATYADLEKLRAEFDEFDDGLTPVIHYQHKGQWYAKVGLAGSPQKLNMRGIQQHGRKWRVQKRTSGHLRKWTYETLPEAQRKRDKLFG
;
A
#
# COMPACT_ATOMS: atom_id res chain seq x y z
N MET A 1 19.82 -8.92 -0.46
CA MET A 1 18.45 -9.38 -0.16
C MET A 1 17.44 -8.39 -0.73
N SER A 2 16.35 -8.90 -1.27
CA SER A 2 15.27 -8.03 -1.77
C SER A 2 14.43 -7.48 -0.61
N ILE A 3 14.01 -6.22 -0.76
CA ILE A 3 13.07 -5.60 0.19
C ILE A 3 11.70 -6.25 0.02
N SER A 4 11.03 -6.59 1.11
CA SER A 4 9.68 -7.12 1.03
C SER A 4 8.72 -6.05 0.47
N ASN A 5 7.69 -6.48 -0.25
CA ASN A 5 6.71 -5.57 -0.84
C ASN A 5 5.99 -4.73 0.21
N ALA A 6 5.74 -5.29 1.40
CA ALA A 6 5.12 -4.58 2.50
C ALA A 6 6.00 -3.42 3.00
N ARG A 7 7.30 -3.67 3.20
CA ARG A 7 8.23 -2.63 3.64
C ARG A 7 8.36 -1.52 2.62
N LEU A 8 8.43 -1.88 1.34
CA LEU A 8 8.53 -0.90 0.25
C LEU A 8 7.26 -0.04 0.17
N ALA A 9 6.07 -0.63 0.30
CA ALA A 9 4.82 0.09 0.31
C ALA A 9 4.75 1.08 1.48
N TRP A 10 5.16 0.65 2.67
CA TRP A 10 5.26 1.52 3.84
C TRP A 10 6.23 2.68 3.59
N PHE A 11 7.41 2.38 3.07
CA PHE A 11 8.44 3.39 2.79
C PHE A 11 7.93 4.46 1.82
N ARG A 12 7.25 4.06 0.75
CA ARG A 12 6.71 4.99 -0.24
C ARG A 12 5.66 5.94 0.35
N LEU A 13 4.90 5.48 1.34
CA LEU A 13 3.88 6.29 1.99
C LEU A 13 4.46 7.19 3.08
N LYS A 14 5.46 6.73 3.82
CA LYS A 14 5.95 7.41 5.02
C LYS A 14 7.18 8.27 4.78
N CYS A 15 7.98 7.99 3.76
CA CYS A 15 9.24 8.72 3.54
C CYS A 15 8.96 10.19 3.22
N PRO A 16 9.47 11.13 4.06
CA PRO A 16 9.24 12.55 3.84
C PRO A 16 10.21 13.18 2.85
N TYR A 17 11.24 12.45 2.43
CA TYR A 17 12.32 13.00 1.62
C TYR A 17 11.97 12.92 0.12
N PRO A 18 12.38 13.94 -0.68
CA PRO A 18 12.16 13.90 -2.12
C PRO A 18 12.85 12.70 -2.76
N TYR A 19 12.20 12.13 -3.76
CA TYR A 19 12.76 11.01 -4.52
C TYR A 19 14.14 11.39 -5.11
N LYS A 20 15.08 10.46 -4.99
CA LYS A 20 16.48 10.61 -5.41
C LYS A 20 17.30 11.66 -4.62
N SER A 21 16.76 12.26 -3.56
CA SER A 21 17.59 13.12 -2.69
C SER A 21 18.60 12.26 -1.91
N PRO A 22 19.69 12.87 -1.41
CA PRO A 22 20.65 12.13 -0.58
C PRO A 22 20.01 11.49 0.65
N GLN A 23 19.08 12.20 1.28
CA GLN A 23 18.33 11.69 2.43
C GLN A 23 17.46 10.49 2.06
N TYR A 24 16.80 10.54 0.90
CA TYR A 24 16.01 9.42 0.38
C TYR A 24 16.88 8.19 0.15
N LYS A 25 18.02 8.36 -0.50
CA LYS A 25 18.95 7.27 -0.80
C LYS A 25 19.48 6.61 0.47
N GLN A 26 19.81 7.42 1.48
CA GLN A 26 20.30 6.94 2.76
C GLN A 26 19.21 6.15 3.49
N ALA A 27 17.99 6.67 3.54
CA ALA A 27 16.86 6.00 4.17
C ALA A 27 16.52 4.68 3.45
N TYR A 28 16.55 4.67 2.12
CA TYR A 28 16.31 3.48 1.33
C TYR A 28 17.36 2.39 1.59
N ALA A 29 18.63 2.78 1.70
CA ALA A 29 19.71 1.86 2.04
C ALA A 29 19.50 1.25 3.44
N GLN A 30 19.08 2.05 4.40
CA GLN A 30 18.72 1.57 5.74
C GLN A 30 17.57 0.56 5.68
N LEU A 31 16.53 0.86 4.90
CA LEU A 31 15.39 -0.05 4.73
C LEU A 31 15.83 -1.39 4.16
N ASN A 32 16.70 -1.38 3.16
CA ASN A 32 17.17 -2.59 2.48
C ASN A 32 17.98 -3.50 3.39
N ASN A 33 18.76 -2.93 4.30
CA ASN A 33 19.65 -3.68 5.20
C ASN A 33 19.11 -3.78 6.62
N ALA A 34 17.89 -3.33 6.86
CA ALA A 34 17.38 -3.12 8.20
C ALA A 34 17.11 -4.42 8.96
N THR A 35 17.62 -4.47 10.19
CA THR A 35 17.11 -5.34 11.23
C THR A 35 15.80 -4.77 11.77
N TYR A 36 15.12 -5.49 12.63
CA TYR A 36 13.89 -4.98 13.24
C TYR A 36 14.15 -3.68 14.03
N ALA A 37 15.25 -3.60 14.75
CA ALA A 37 15.62 -2.41 15.51
C ALA A 37 15.86 -1.20 14.59
N ASP A 38 16.50 -1.42 13.45
CA ASP A 38 16.75 -0.36 12.47
C ASP A 38 15.46 0.15 11.84
N LEU A 39 14.50 -0.73 11.58
CA LEU A 39 13.17 -0.33 11.09
C LEU A 39 12.43 0.54 12.10
N GLU A 40 12.52 0.24 13.38
CA GLU A 40 11.92 1.04 14.44
C GLU A 40 12.51 2.44 14.50
N LYS A 41 13.84 2.56 14.35
CA LYS A 41 14.52 3.87 14.29
C LYS A 41 14.05 4.67 13.06
N LEU A 42 13.96 4.02 11.91
CA LEU A 42 13.51 4.67 10.68
C LEU A 42 12.06 5.12 10.80
N ARG A 43 11.21 4.31 11.40
CA ARG A 43 9.82 4.67 11.67
C ARG A 43 9.73 5.89 12.57
N ALA A 44 10.49 5.91 13.66
CA ALA A 44 10.51 7.05 14.58
C ALA A 44 10.95 8.33 13.88
N GLU A 45 11.97 8.25 13.03
CA GLU A 45 12.43 9.39 12.23
C GLU A 45 11.32 9.92 11.31
N PHE A 46 10.64 9.05 10.60
CA PHE A 46 9.57 9.45 9.68
C PHE A 46 8.33 9.98 10.43
N ASP A 47 8.01 9.42 11.58
CA ASP A 47 6.86 9.83 12.39
C ASP A 47 6.98 11.28 12.86
N GLU A 48 8.18 11.83 12.96
CA GLU A 48 8.37 13.25 13.29
C GLU A 48 7.80 14.20 12.24
N PHE A 49 7.65 13.73 11.00
CA PHE A 49 7.16 14.55 9.88
C PHE A 49 5.64 14.48 9.69
N ASP A 50 4.96 13.51 10.29
CA ASP A 50 3.53 13.31 10.09
C ASP A 50 2.76 13.00 11.37
N ASP A 51 3.27 13.45 12.51
CA ASP A 51 2.68 13.27 13.84
C ASP A 51 2.43 11.80 14.22
N GLY A 52 3.24 10.89 13.70
CA GLY A 52 3.18 9.48 14.07
C GLY A 52 2.01 8.71 13.46
N LEU A 53 1.43 9.21 12.37
CA LEU A 53 0.32 8.53 11.70
C LEU A 53 0.74 7.13 11.20
N THR A 54 -0.10 6.15 11.48
CA THR A 54 0.12 4.78 11.03
C THR A 54 -0.70 4.53 9.77
N PRO A 55 -0.06 4.39 8.59
CA PRO A 55 -0.78 4.20 7.34
C PRO A 55 -1.31 2.78 7.20
N VAL A 56 -2.40 2.63 6.47
CA VAL A 56 -2.83 1.33 5.96
C VAL A 56 -2.14 1.13 4.62
N ILE A 57 -1.27 0.14 4.55
CA ILE A 57 -0.51 -0.15 3.33
C ILE A 57 -1.18 -1.25 2.52
N HIS A 58 -1.15 -1.11 1.20
CA HIS A 58 -1.65 -2.09 0.27
C HIS A 58 -0.49 -2.59 -0.59
N TYR A 59 -0.30 -3.90 -0.64
CA TYR A 59 0.82 -4.48 -1.36
C TYR A 59 0.44 -5.83 -1.96
N GLN A 60 1.19 -6.24 -2.98
CA GLN A 60 1.01 -7.52 -3.64
C GLN A 60 2.15 -8.47 -3.25
N HIS A 61 1.81 -9.71 -2.93
CA HIS A 61 2.77 -10.75 -2.65
C HIS A 61 2.30 -12.04 -3.33
N LYS A 62 3.15 -12.60 -4.19
CA LYS A 62 2.85 -13.82 -4.96
C LYS A 62 1.50 -13.74 -5.71
N GLY A 63 1.24 -12.58 -6.32
CA GLY A 63 0.02 -12.36 -7.09
C GLY A 63 -1.22 -12.02 -6.27
N GLN A 64 -1.16 -12.11 -4.94
CA GLN A 64 -2.28 -11.83 -4.05
C GLN A 64 -2.11 -10.47 -3.38
N TRP A 65 -3.18 -9.67 -3.35
CA TRP A 65 -3.19 -8.38 -2.67
C TRP A 65 -3.54 -8.51 -1.20
N TYR A 66 -2.85 -7.70 -0.38
CA TYR A 66 -3.01 -7.65 1.08
C TYR A 66 -3.11 -6.22 1.55
N ALA A 67 -3.81 -6.00 2.67
CA ALA A 67 -3.79 -4.76 3.42
C ALA A 67 -3.20 -5.01 4.79
N LYS A 68 -2.47 -4.03 5.32
CA LYS A 68 -1.78 -4.16 6.60
C LYS A 68 -1.69 -2.77 7.25
N VAL A 69 -1.96 -2.70 8.56
CA VAL A 69 -1.86 -1.45 9.32
C VAL A 69 -0.43 -1.29 9.81
N GLY A 70 0.33 -0.41 9.17
CA GLY A 70 1.73 -0.17 9.49
C GLY A 70 2.63 -1.39 9.27
N LEU A 71 3.85 -1.33 9.74
CA LEU A 71 4.80 -2.44 9.62
C LEU A 71 4.50 -3.59 10.58
N ALA A 72 3.92 -3.30 11.75
CA ALA A 72 3.69 -4.29 12.80
C ALA A 72 2.34 -5.00 12.67
N GLY A 73 1.42 -4.50 11.86
CA GLY A 73 0.09 -5.08 11.70
C GLY A 73 0.11 -6.43 10.97
N SER A 74 -0.90 -7.25 11.20
CA SER A 74 -1.04 -8.52 10.51
C SER A 74 -1.61 -8.33 9.11
N PRO A 75 -1.08 -9.02 8.08
CA PRO A 75 -1.61 -8.93 6.74
C PRO A 75 -3.03 -9.50 6.65
N GLN A 76 -3.91 -8.78 5.96
CA GLN A 76 -5.26 -9.25 5.66
C GLN A 76 -5.39 -9.39 4.15
N LYS A 77 -5.80 -10.59 3.71
CA LYS A 77 -6.02 -10.86 2.29
C LYS A 77 -7.21 -10.06 1.78
N LEU A 78 -7.01 -9.32 0.69
CA LEU A 78 -8.07 -8.54 0.08
C LEU A 78 -8.90 -9.40 -0.87
N ASN A 79 -10.21 -9.21 -0.84
CA ASN A 79 -11.09 -9.78 -1.85
C ASN A 79 -11.11 -8.86 -3.07
N MET A 80 -10.50 -9.32 -4.16
CA MET A 80 -10.35 -8.56 -5.39
C MET A 80 -11.44 -8.86 -6.42
N ARG A 81 -12.50 -9.56 -6.03
CA ARG A 81 -13.63 -9.86 -6.93
C ARG A 81 -14.22 -8.56 -7.47
N GLY A 82 -14.30 -8.44 -8.79
CA GLY A 82 -14.83 -7.25 -9.43
C GLY A 82 -13.83 -6.11 -9.57
N ILE A 83 -12.61 -6.25 -9.09
CA ILE A 83 -11.57 -5.24 -9.19
C ILE A 83 -10.50 -5.71 -10.16
N GLN A 84 -10.14 -4.83 -11.11
CA GLN A 84 -9.05 -5.07 -12.06
C GLN A 84 -8.12 -3.86 -12.10
N GLN A 85 -6.83 -4.12 -12.20
CA GLN A 85 -5.85 -3.07 -12.44
C GLN A 85 -5.89 -2.71 -13.93
N HIS A 86 -6.01 -1.40 -14.22
CA HIS A 86 -6.07 -0.89 -15.58
C HIS A 86 -5.02 0.23 -15.73
N GLY A 87 -3.84 -0.14 -16.18
CA GLY A 87 -2.71 0.78 -16.19
C GLY A 87 -2.32 1.18 -14.78
N ARG A 88 -2.34 2.48 -14.49
CA ARG A 88 -2.05 3.01 -13.14
C ARG A 88 -3.31 3.17 -12.29
N LYS A 89 -4.48 2.83 -12.85
CA LYS A 89 -5.77 3.02 -12.18
C LYS A 89 -6.39 1.67 -11.84
N TRP A 90 -7.44 1.72 -11.02
CA TRP A 90 -8.18 0.55 -10.58
C TRP A 90 -9.60 0.65 -11.06
N ARG A 91 -10.11 -0.41 -11.66
CA ARG A 91 -11.48 -0.48 -12.17
C ARG A 91 -12.30 -1.45 -11.35
N VAL A 92 -13.48 -0.99 -10.89
CA VAL A 92 -14.48 -1.84 -10.26
C VAL A 92 -15.58 -2.11 -11.27
N GLN A 93 -15.97 -3.37 -11.42
CA GLN A 93 -17.00 -3.77 -12.38
C GLN A 93 -18.07 -4.60 -11.67
N LYS A 94 -19.32 -4.37 -12.01
CA LYS A 94 -20.43 -5.19 -11.58
C LYS A 94 -21.50 -5.27 -12.66
N ARG A 95 -21.96 -6.47 -12.96
CA ARG A 95 -23.09 -6.70 -13.87
C ARG A 95 -24.39 -6.69 -13.07
N THR A 96 -25.33 -5.83 -13.45
CA THR A 96 -26.63 -5.70 -12.81
C THR A 96 -27.69 -5.67 -13.90
N SER A 97 -28.68 -6.62 -13.83
CA SER A 97 -29.80 -6.70 -14.79
C SER A 97 -29.34 -6.67 -16.26
N GLY A 98 -28.26 -7.41 -16.57
CA GLY A 98 -27.71 -7.48 -17.93
C GLY A 98 -26.84 -6.32 -18.35
N HIS A 99 -26.70 -5.29 -17.52
CA HIS A 99 -25.84 -4.13 -17.81
C HIS A 99 -24.55 -4.22 -16.99
N LEU A 100 -23.43 -4.03 -17.68
CA LEU A 100 -22.12 -3.97 -17.03
C LEU A 100 -21.82 -2.52 -16.66
N ARG A 101 -21.68 -2.25 -15.37
CA ARG A 101 -21.26 -0.94 -14.86
C ARG A 101 -19.81 -0.99 -14.44
N LYS A 102 -19.08 0.08 -14.74
CA LYS A 102 -17.65 0.22 -14.45
C LYS A 102 -17.40 1.54 -13.75
N TRP A 103 -16.52 1.51 -12.74
CA TRP A 103 -16.05 2.70 -12.04
C TRP A 103 -14.54 2.66 -11.99
N THR A 104 -13.88 3.78 -12.21
CA THR A 104 -12.43 3.88 -12.24
C THR A 104 -11.96 4.76 -11.08
N TYR A 105 -10.95 4.28 -10.36
CA TYR A 105 -10.37 4.98 -9.21
C TYR A 105 -8.86 5.04 -9.37
N GLU A 106 -8.24 6.04 -8.77
CA GLU A 106 -6.79 6.20 -8.82
C GLU A 106 -6.06 5.33 -7.81
N THR A 107 -6.73 4.93 -6.73
CA THR A 107 -6.12 4.12 -5.68
C THR A 107 -6.90 2.85 -5.42
N LEU A 108 -6.19 1.82 -4.96
CA LEU A 108 -6.82 0.56 -4.58
C LEU A 108 -7.78 0.70 -3.38
N PRO A 109 -7.48 1.47 -2.33
CA PRO A 109 -8.42 1.66 -1.22
C PRO A 109 -9.78 2.21 -1.66
N GLU A 110 -9.79 3.17 -2.60
CA GLU A 110 -11.04 3.72 -3.15
C GLU A 110 -11.85 2.65 -3.89
N ALA A 111 -11.17 1.87 -4.74
CA ALA A 111 -11.79 0.77 -5.48
C ALA A 111 -12.33 -0.29 -4.52
N GLN A 112 -11.60 -0.63 -3.47
CA GLN A 112 -12.00 -1.61 -2.47
C GLN A 112 -13.26 -1.15 -1.73
N ARG A 113 -13.36 0.12 -1.37
CA ARG A 113 -14.55 0.68 -0.72
C ARG A 113 -15.79 0.58 -1.63
N LYS A 114 -15.63 0.89 -2.91
CA LYS A 114 -16.74 0.78 -3.87
C LYS A 114 -17.15 -0.68 -4.08
N ARG A 115 -16.18 -1.56 -4.19
CA ARG A 115 -16.43 -3.00 -4.33
C ARG A 115 -17.24 -3.53 -3.14
N ASP A 116 -16.87 -3.15 -1.92
CA ASP A 116 -17.55 -3.59 -0.70
C ASP A 116 -19.00 -3.11 -0.65
N LYS A 117 -19.27 -1.90 -1.14
CA LYS A 117 -20.65 -1.40 -1.26
C LYS A 117 -21.48 -2.19 -2.26
N LEU A 118 -20.86 -2.64 -3.36
CA LEU A 118 -21.57 -3.33 -4.44
C LEU A 118 -21.79 -4.81 -4.17
N PHE A 119 -20.83 -5.46 -3.53
CA PHE A 119 -20.86 -6.92 -3.33
C PHE A 119 -21.14 -7.32 -1.88
N GLY A 120 -21.32 -6.37 -1.03
CA GLY A 120 -21.63 -6.64 0.35
C GLY A 120 -20.45 -6.69 1.23
#